data_196494484ae5fcc1542a249c667add52
#
_entry.id   196494484ae5fcc1542a249c667add52
#
_cell.length_a   1.000
_cell.length_b   1.000
_cell.length_c   1.000
_cell.angle_alpha   90.00
_cell.angle_beta   90.00
_cell.angle_gamma   90.00
#
_symmetry.space_group_name_H-M   'P 1'
#
loop_
_entity.id
_entity.type
_entity.pdbx_description
1 polymer ?
#
loop_
_entity_poly.entity_id
_entity_poly.type
_entity_poly.pdbx_seq_one_letter_code
_entity_poly.pdbx_strand_id
1 'polypeptide(L)'
;NVLATGNLDALRKVDVGAQVSGQLKTLSVEIGDKVKKGQLLGVIDPEQAQNQIREVEATLMELRAQRAQAQAERNLAQVTLTRQQALAKTQAISKQDLDTAATELAVKQAQIGTIDAQIKRNQASLDTAKTNLDYTQIVAPMAGEVTQITTLQGQTVIAAQQAPNILTLADMSTMLVKAQVSEADVIHLKPGQKAWFTVLGDPQTRYEGVLKDILPTPEKVNDAIFYYARFEVPNPQGVLRLDMTAQVHIQLTGVKNVLTVPLSALGESAGDNRYKVKVLRNGETREREVVIGARNDTDVVVVKGLEEGEEVVTSETLPGAAQ
;
A
#
# COMPACT_ATOMS: atom_id res chain seq x y z
N ASN A 1 -25.85 2.43 -17.50
CA ASN A 1 -25.16 2.37 -16.19
C ASN A 1 -24.86 0.91 -15.87
N VAL A 2 -23.66 0.62 -15.38
CA VAL A 2 -23.33 -0.68 -14.79
C VAL A 2 -23.67 -0.61 -13.32
N LEU A 3 -24.44 -1.59 -12.84
CA LEU A 3 -24.74 -1.77 -11.43
C LEU A 3 -23.80 -2.85 -10.87
N ALA A 4 -23.11 -2.56 -9.78
CA ALA A 4 -22.19 -3.47 -9.15
C ALA A 4 -22.33 -3.41 -7.63
N THR A 5 -22.10 -4.51 -6.95
CA THR A 5 -21.91 -4.53 -5.51
C THR A 5 -20.43 -4.33 -5.21
N GLY A 6 -20.11 -3.59 -4.18
CA GLY A 6 -18.73 -3.36 -3.77
C GLY A 6 -18.59 -3.29 -2.26
N ASN A 7 -17.36 -3.21 -1.82
CA ASN A 7 -17.00 -2.93 -0.43
C ASN A 7 -16.06 -1.74 -0.34
N LEU A 8 -16.11 -1.07 0.80
CA LEU A 8 -15.23 0.03 1.13
C LEU A 8 -13.97 -0.51 1.81
N ASP A 9 -12.82 -0.02 1.38
CA ASP A 9 -11.54 -0.32 2.00
C ASP A 9 -10.80 1.01 2.28
N ALA A 10 -9.73 0.97 3.05
CA ALA A 10 -8.87 2.13 3.20
C ALA A 10 -7.95 2.26 1.97
N LEU A 11 -7.65 3.50 1.58
CA LEU A 11 -6.68 3.74 0.52
C LEU A 11 -5.30 3.18 0.88
N ARG A 12 -4.92 3.29 2.16
CA ARG A 12 -3.68 2.74 2.71
C ARG A 12 -3.98 2.00 4.01
N LYS A 13 -3.57 0.76 4.06
CA LYS A 13 -3.67 -0.13 5.20
C LYS A 13 -2.32 -0.79 5.42
N VAL A 14 -1.82 -0.78 6.65
CA VAL A 14 -0.51 -1.35 6.99
C VAL A 14 -0.64 -2.17 8.27
N ASP A 15 -0.16 -3.40 8.21
CA ASP A 15 -0.01 -4.25 9.36
C ASP A 15 1.31 -3.93 10.06
N VAL A 16 1.23 -3.55 11.33
CA VAL A 16 2.39 -3.24 12.15
C VAL A 16 2.79 -4.50 12.91
N GLY A 17 3.90 -5.07 12.50
CA GLY A 17 4.45 -6.31 13.06
C GLY A 17 5.59 -6.07 14.05
N ALA A 18 5.88 -7.07 14.87
CA ALA A 18 7.07 -7.11 15.71
C ALA A 18 8.30 -7.56 14.91
N GLN A 19 9.43 -6.87 15.10
CA GLN A 19 10.70 -7.22 14.46
C GLN A 19 11.61 -8.04 15.36
N VAL A 20 11.33 -8.08 16.66
CA VAL A 20 12.05 -8.87 17.66
C VAL A 20 11.08 -9.74 18.45
N SER A 21 11.57 -10.87 18.95
CA SER A 21 10.80 -11.75 19.83
C SER A 21 10.84 -11.24 21.27
N GLY A 22 9.75 -11.42 22.00
CA GLY A 22 9.64 -11.03 23.40
C GLY A 22 8.18 -10.88 23.84
N GLN A 23 7.97 -10.56 25.12
CA GLN A 23 6.65 -10.27 25.63
C GLN A 23 6.24 -8.82 25.30
N LEU A 24 5.04 -8.60 24.78
CA LEU A 24 4.48 -7.26 24.61
C LEU A 24 4.15 -6.67 25.99
N LYS A 25 5.10 -5.88 26.53
CA LYS A 25 5.03 -5.36 27.91
C LYS A 25 3.98 -4.27 28.05
N THR A 26 3.90 -3.39 27.06
CA THR A 26 2.90 -2.31 27.03
C THR A 26 2.34 -2.15 25.62
N LEU A 27 1.03 -1.87 25.56
CA LEU A 27 0.33 -1.43 24.37
C LEU A 27 -0.36 -0.11 24.73
N SER A 28 0.01 0.97 24.07
CA SER A 28 -0.38 2.35 24.44
C SER A 28 -1.53 2.89 23.59
N VAL A 29 -2.18 2.04 22.82
CA VAL A 29 -3.27 2.41 21.90
C VAL A 29 -4.41 1.41 21.95
N GLU A 30 -5.61 1.89 21.65
CA GLU A 30 -6.84 1.10 21.54
C GLU A 30 -7.39 1.15 20.10
N ILE A 31 -8.33 0.24 19.81
CA ILE A 31 -9.02 0.25 18.51
C ILE A 31 -9.83 1.54 18.39
N GLY A 32 -9.67 2.26 17.28
CA GLY A 32 -10.29 3.55 17.01
C GLY A 32 -9.38 4.75 17.30
N ASP A 33 -8.22 4.55 17.93
CA ASP A 33 -7.28 5.64 18.20
C ASP A 33 -6.63 6.15 16.91
N LYS A 34 -6.54 7.49 16.82
CA LYS A 34 -5.82 8.17 15.72
C LYS A 34 -4.37 8.40 16.13
N VAL A 35 -3.46 7.87 15.34
CA VAL A 35 -2.01 7.94 15.60
C VAL A 35 -1.29 8.72 14.51
N LYS A 36 -0.17 9.34 14.89
CA LYS A 36 0.73 10.05 13.97
C LYS A 36 1.88 9.12 13.57
N LYS A 37 2.46 9.36 12.40
CA LYS A 37 3.69 8.68 12.01
C LYS A 37 4.79 8.86 13.06
N GLY A 38 5.45 7.77 13.45
CA GLY A 38 6.50 7.74 14.48
C GLY A 38 5.99 7.71 15.92
N GLN A 39 4.66 7.73 16.15
CA GLN A 39 4.08 7.62 17.49
C GLN A 39 4.34 6.21 18.05
N LEU A 40 4.72 6.13 19.33
CA LEU A 40 4.89 4.87 20.05
C LEU A 40 3.54 4.18 20.23
N LEU A 41 3.44 2.94 19.78
CA LEU A 41 2.24 2.12 19.85
C LEU A 41 2.33 1.09 20.98
N GLY A 42 3.52 0.50 21.17
CA GLY A 42 3.75 -0.49 22.18
C GLY A 42 5.24 -0.75 22.40
N VAL A 43 5.56 -1.51 23.45
CA VAL A 43 6.94 -1.86 23.81
C VAL A 43 7.00 -3.36 24.11
N ILE A 44 7.88 -4.06 23.39
CA ILE A 44 8.29 -5.41 23.71
C ILE A 44 9.34 -5.33 24.82
N ASP A 45 9.38 -6.29 25.74
CA ASP A 45 10.31 -6.25 26.88
C ASP A 45 11.75 -6.03 26.41
N PRO A 46 12.37 -4.89 26.75
CA PRO A 46 13.70 -4.51 26.27
C PRO A 46 14.84 -5.10 27.08
N GLU A 47 14.57 -5.85 28.17
CA GLU A 47 15.58 -6.26 29.14
C GLU A 47 16.70 -7.08 28.49
N GLN A 48 16.36 -8.02 27.62
CA GLN A 48 17.35 -8.83 26.91
C GLN A 48 18.24 -7.98 25.99
N ALA A 49 17.66 -7.05 25.25
CA ALA A 49 18.40 -6.15 24.36
C ALA A 49 19.31 -5.21 25.15
N GLN A 50 18.84 -4.69 26.30
CA GLN A 50 19.65 -3.86 27.19
C GLN A 50 20.82 -4.63 27.80
N ASN A 51 20.61 -5.90 28.20
CA ASN A 51 21.67 -6.77 28.72
C ASN A 51 22.75 -6.99 27.65
N GLN A 52 22.34 -7.24 26.39
CA GLN A 52 23.29 -7.42 25.29
C GLN A 52 24.11 -6.15 25.01
N ILE A 53 23.52 -4.98 25.10
CA ILE A 53 24.26 -3.70 24.99
C ILE A 53 25.32 -3.61 26.09
N ARG A 54 24.95 -3.86 27.36
CA ARG A 54 25.87 -3.80 28.49
C ARG A 54 27.05 -4.77 28.37
N GLU A 55 26.79 -5.98 27.88
CA GLU A 55 27.83 -6.99 27.64
C GLU A 55 28.82 -6.51 26.57
N VAL A 56 28.37 -6.01 25.45
CA VAL A 56 29.23 -5.52 24.36
C VAL A 56 29.99 -4.25 24.79
N GLU A 57 29.35 -3.37 25.55
CA GLU A 57 30.01 -2.17 26.11
C GLU A 57 31.12 -2.54 27.07
N ALA A 58 30.94 -3.56 27.94
CA ALA A 58 31.96 -4.07 28.82
C ALA A 58 33.17 -4.64 28.04
N THR A 59 32.91 -5.42 26.99
CA THR A 59 33.94 -5.94 26.09
C THR A 59 34.71 -4.82 25.39
N LEU A 60 34.04 -3.76 24.96
CA LEU A 60 34.71 -2.58 24.38
C LEU A 60 35.58 -1.84 25.39
N MET A 61 35.17 -1.73 26.65
CA MET A 61 36.00 -1.14 27.70
C MET A 61 37.28 -1.97 27.93
N GLU A 62 37.17 -3.30 27.98
CA GLU A 62 38.32 -4.20 28.10
C GLU A 62 39.29 -4.02 26.93
N LEU A 63 38.81 -4.05 25.68
CA LEU A 63 39.65 -3.86 24.49
C LEU A 63 40.34 -2.49 24.47
N ARG A 64 39.66 -1.44 24.94
CA ARG A 64 40.26 -0.10 25.05
C ARG A 64 41.39 -0.07 26.10
N ALA A 65 41.23 -0.78 27.22
CA ALA A 65 42.28 -0.93 28.21
C ALA A 65 43.48 -1.72 27.66
N GLN A 66 43.25 -2.83 26.95
CA GLN A 66 44.28 -3.60 26.26
C GLN A 66 45.02 -2.75 25.21
N ARG A 67 44.30 -1.91 24.45
CA ARG A 67 44.88 -0.96 23.50
C ARG A 67 45.79 0.05 24.20
N ALA A 68 45.37 0.59 25.34
CA ALA A 68 46.17 1.53 26.13
C ALA A 68 47.47 0.87 26.64
N GLN A 69 47.40 -0.37 27.11
CA GLN A 69 48.58 -1.16 27.48
C GLN A 69 49.53 -1.35 26.28
N ALA A 70 49.03 -1.84 25.15
CA ALA A 70 49.82 -2.05 23.94
C ALA A 70 50.42 -0.73 23.42
N GLN A 71 49.73 0.39 23.58
CA GLN A 71 50.27 1.73 23.24
C GLN A 71 51.42 2.13 24.15
N ALA A 72 51.36 1.83 25.46
CA ALA A 72 52.48 2.06 26.40
C ALA A 72 53.71 1.19 26.07
N GLU A 73 53.48 -0.10 25.75
CA GLU A 73 54.55 -1.01 25.32
C GLU A 73 55.20 -0.54 24.01
N ARG A 74 54.42 -0.12 23.03
CA ARG A 74 54.91 0.46 21.76
C ARG A 74 55.74 1.72 22.03
N ASN A 75 55.31 2.61 22.93
CA ASN A 75 56.04 3.81 23.28
C ASN A 75 57.41 3.47 23.93
N LEU A 76 57.44 2.45 24.80
CA LEU A 76 58.69 1.95 25.37
C LEU A 76 59.65 1.42 24.29
N ALA A 77 59.15 0.59 23.36
CA ALA A 77 59.92 0.08 22.22
C ALA A 77 60.45 1.22 21.33
N GLN A 78 59.66 2.28 21.11
CA GLN A 78 60.08 3.47 20.36
C GLN A 78 61.21 4.21 21.04
N VAL A 79 61.14 4.42 22.37
CA VAL A 79 62.21 5.07 23.15
C VAL A 79 63.50 4.21 23.12
N THR A 80 63.35 2.87 23.24
CA THR A 80 64.48 1.94 23.15
C THR A 80 65.18 2.01 21.80
N LEU A 81 64.40 1.96 20.69
CA LEU A 81 64.94 2.10 19.33
C LEU A 81 65.68 3.44 19.16
N THR A 82 65.07 4.55 19.61
CA THR A 82 65.70 5.87 19.52
C THR A 82 67.03 5.91 20.25
N ARG A 83 67.16 5.28 21.47
CA ARG A 83 68.38 5.14 22.23
C ARG A 83 69.38 4.31 21.46
N GLN A 84 69.01 3.16 20.92
CA GLN A 84 69.92 2.29 20.17
C GLN A 84 70.40 3.01 18.86
N GLN A 85 69.54 3.75 18.18
CA GLN A 85 69.93 4.57 17.01
C GLN A 85 71.01 5.64 17.38
N ALA A 86 70.91 6.26 18.56
CA ALA A 86 71.89 7.21 19.03
C ALA A 86 73.25 6.53 19.33
N LEU A 87 73.23 5.33 19.97
CA LEU A 87 74.44 4.56 20.26
C LEU A 87 75.12 3.99 19.00
N ALA A 88 74.30 3.61 17.98
CA ALA A 88 74.81 3.14 16.68
C ALA A 88 75.63 4.21 15.95
N LYS A 89 75.29 5.48 16.08
CA LYS A 89 76.09 6.61 15.53
C LYS A 89 77.46 6.72 16.10
N THR A 90 77.69 6.24 17.34
CA THR A 90 78.99 6.23 18.01
C THR A 90 79.69 4.87 17.89
N GLN A 91 79.17 3.94 17.07
CA GLN A 91 79.67 2.58 16.89
C GLN A 91 79.70 1.75 18.23
N ALA A 92 78.87 2.12 19.20
CA ALA A 92 78.80 1.49 20.50
C ALA A 92 77.91 0.23 20.59
N ILE A 93 77.21 -0.13 19.53
CA ILE A 93 76.31 -1.31 19.44
C ILE A 93 76.46 -2.08 18.14
N SER A 94 76.01 -3.35 18.15
CA SER A 94 76.00 -4.17 16.96
C SER A 94 74.80 -3.78 16.02
N LYS A 95 74.95 -4.07 14.73
CA LYS A 95 73.87 -3.91 13.77
C LYS A 95 72.65 -4.80 14.11
N GLN A 96 72.92 -5.98 14.67
CA GLN A 96 71.92 -6.94 15.12
C GLN A 96 71.03 -6.36 16.24
N ASP A 97 71.62 -5.63 17.21
CA ASP A 97 70.84 -5.01 18.30
C ASP A 97 69.92 -3.92 17.78
N LEU A 98 70.35 -3.14 16.78
CA LEU A 98 69.55 -2.12 16.16
C LEU A 98 68.40 -2.74 15.37
N ASP A 99 68.68 -3.79 14.59
CA ASP A 99 67.64 -4.49 13.80
C ASP A 99 66.58 -5.18 14.71
N THR A 100 67.03 -5.72 15.86
CA THR A 100 66.16 -6.29 16.89
C THR A 100 65.24 -5.24 17.49
N ALA A 101 65.71 -4.06 17.87
CA ALA A 101 64.90 -2.99 18.42
C ALA A 101 63.90 -2.44 17.40
N ALA A 102 64.29 -2.35 16.12
CA ALA A 102 63.41 -1.93 15.05
C ALA A 102 62.26 -2.96 14.81
N THR A 103 62.60 -4.25 14.83
CA THR A 103 61.61 -5.34 14.69
C THR A 103 60.64 -5.38 15.87
N GLU A 104 61.12 -5.19 17.10
CA GLU A 104 60.28 -5.15 18.30
C GLU A 104 59.24 -4.01 18.20
N LEU A 105 59.66 -2.82 17.81
CA LEU A 105 58.72 -1.70 17.56
C LEU A 105 57.68 -2.07 16.53
N ALA A 106 58.05 -2.67 15.39
CA ALA A 106 57.14 -3.08 14.34
C ALA A 106 56.12 -4.11 14.85
N VAL A 107 56.55 -5.09 15.67
CA VAL A 107 55.65 -6.07 16.31
C VAL A 107 54.64 -5.38 17.24
N LYS A 108 55.10 -4.47 18.11
CA LYS A 108 54.19 -3.73 19.01
C LYS A 108 53.21 -2.84 18.26
N GLN A 109 53.64 -2.25 17.15
CA GLN A 109 52.76 -1.47 16.28
C GLN A 109 51.67 -2.35 15.59
N ALA A 110 52.06 -3.53 15.12
CA ALA A 110 51.13 -4.49 14.54
C ALA A 110 50.11 -5.00 15.57
N GLN A 111 50.51 -5.20 16.83
CA GLN A 111 49.63 -5.59 17.92
C GLN A 111 48.53 -4.56 18.17
N ILE A 112 48.83 -3.26 18.14
CA ILE A 112 47.84 -2.18 18.24
C ILE A 112 46.85 -2.29 17.08
N GLY A 113 47.35 -2.51 15.85
CA GLY A 113 46.48 -2.69 14.68
C GLY A 113 45.46 -3.84 14.82
N THR A 114 45.93 -4.95 15.45
CA THR A 114 45.04 -6.09 15.74
C THR A 114 43.94 -5.71 16.73
N ILE A 115 44.30 -5.01 17.82
CA ILE A 115 43.34 -4.57 18.84
C ILE A 115 42.35 -3.54 18.24
N ASP A 116 42.84 -2.60 17.42
CA ASP A 116 41.98 -1.62 16.73
C ASP A 116 40.96 -2.31 15.82
N ALA A 117 41.37 -3.37 15.12
CA ALA A 117 40.42 -4.18 14.31
C ALA A 117 39.40 -4.90 15.19
N GLN A 118 39.77 -5.37 16.38
CA GLN A 118 38.82 -5.96 17.34
C GLN A 118 37.85 -4.94 17.90
N ILE A 119 38.30 -3.74 18.25
CA ILE A 119 37.49 -2.63 18.71
C ILE A 119 36.43 -2.28 17.60
N LYS A 120 36.88 -2.15 16.36
CA LYS A 120 35.98 -1.84 15.23
C LYS A 120 34.91 -2.92 15.04
N ARG A 121 35.26 -4.19 15.16
CA ARG A 121 34.30 -5.28 15.08
C ARG A 121 33.29 -5.24 16.22
N ASN A 122 33.74 -5.04 17.46
CA ASN A 122 32.83 -4.95 18.60
C ASN A 122 31.97 -3.67 18.59
N GLN A 123 32.46 -2.58 17.98
CA GLN A 123 31.66 -1.39 17.76
C GLN A 123 30.49 -1.70 16.84
N ALA A 124 30.69 -2.44 15.74
CA ALA A 124 29.60 -2.89 14.87
C ALA A 124 28.61 -3.82 15.60
N SER A 125 29.11 -4.66 16.52
CA SER A 125 28.23 -5.48 17.37
C SER A 125 27.38 -4.63 18.33
N LEU A 126 27.96 -3.54 18.88
CA LEU A 126 27.21 -2.59 19.70
C LEU A 126 26.10 -1.89 18.92
N ASP A 127 26.40 -1.47 17.69
CA ASP A 127 25.41 -0.81 16.82
C ASP A 127 24.26 -1.77 16.46
N THR A 128 24.57 -3.05 16.24
CA THR A 128 23.53 -4.09 16.04
C THR A 128 22.68 -4.29 17.29
N ALA A 129 23.30 -4.35 18.49
CA ALA A 129 22.57 -4.50 19.75
C ALA A 129 21.64 -3.29 20.01
N LYS A 130 22.07 -2.07 19.68
CA LYS A 130 21.25 -0.86 19.78
C LYS A 130 20.07 -0.90 18.81
N THR A 131 20.29 -1.32 17.58
CA THR A 131 19.20 -1.50 16.59
C THR A 131 18.16 -2.51 17.09
N ASN A 132 18.60 -3.61 17.72
CA ASN A 132 17.67 -4.58 18.31
C ASN A 132 16.88 -3.98 19.49
N LEU A 133 17.49 -3.07 20.26
CA LEU A 133 16.77 -2.33 21.30
C LEU A 133 15.72 -1.38 20.69
N ASP A 134 16.07 -0.68 19.60
CA ASP A 134 15.10 0.17 18.89
C ASP A 134 13.91 -0.63 18.35
N TYR A 135 14.14 -1.85 17.87
CA TYR A 135 13.09 -2.76 17.41
C TYR A 135 12.16 -3.25 18.54
N THR A 136 12.53 -3.11 19.81
CA THR A 136 11.58 -3.36 20.92
C THR A 136 10.50 -2.30 21.02
N GLN A 137 10.71 -1.10 20.44
CA GLN A 137 9.73 -0.04 20.40
C GLN A 137 8.93 -0.14 19.10
N ILE A 138 7.65 -0.44 19.22
CA ILE A 138 6.74 -0.53 18.08
C ILE A 138 6.18 0.86 17.82
N VAL A 139 6.54 1.44 16.67
CA VAL A 139 6.13 2.79 16.26
C VAL A 139 5.26 2.76 15.01
N ALA A 140 4.38 3.73 14.87
CA ALA A 140 3.49 3.86 13.70
C ALA A 140 4.30 4.21 12.43
N PRO A 141 4.26 3.40 11.37
CA PRO A 141 4.95 3.69 10.11
C PRO A 141 4.28 4.81 9.31
N MET A 142 3.02 5.05 9.56
CA MET A 142 2.21 6.11 8.93
C MET A 142 1.23 6.71 9.94
N ALA A 143 0.65 7.86 9.60
CA ALA A 143 -0.50 8.38 10.32
C ALA A 143 -1.75 7.60 9.88
N GLY A 144 -2.67 7.34 10.81
CA GLY A 144 -3.89 6.59 10.56
C GLY A 144 -4.68 6.30 11.82
N GLU A 145 -5.67 5.45 11.71
CA GLU A 145 -6.50 4.96 12.81
C GLU A 145 -6.22 3.48 13.06
N VAL A 146 -6.18 3.06 14.32
CA VAL A 146 -6.01 1.65 14.70
C VAL A 146 -7.32 0.92 14.40
N THR A 147 -7.30 0.05 13.41
CA THR A 147 -8.51 -0.68 12.98
C THR A 147 -8.64 -2.05 13.61
N GLN A 148 -7.52 -2.66 13.96
CA GLN A 148 -7.49 -3.99 14.56
C GLN A 148 -6.27 -4.13 15.48
N ILE A 149 -6.43 -4.80 16.61
CA ILE A 149 -5.36 -5.27 17.48
C ILE A 149 -5.38 -6.80 17.46
N THR A 150 -4.28 -7.39 17.01
CA THR A 150 -4.14 -8.85 16.87
C THR A 150 -3.43 -9.45 18.09
N THR A 151 -2.47 -8.72 18.67
CA THR A 151 -1.68 -9.16 19.82
C THR A 151 -1.98 -8.27 21.03
N LEU A 152 -2.38 -8.88 22.11
CA LEU A 152 -2.73 -8.19 23.35
C LEU A 152 -1.50 -7.98 24.25
N GLN A 153 -1.57 -6.96 25.12
CA GLN A 153 -0.55 -6.74 26.14
C GLN A 153 -0.38 -7.99 27.02
N GLY A 154 0.87 -8.34 27.32
CA GLY A 154 1.24 -9.54 28.08
C GLY A 154 1.47 -10.77 27.21
N GLN A 155 1.07 -10.79 25.95
CA GLN A 155 1.35 -11.92 25.06
C GLN A 155 2.81 -11.93 24.61
N THR A 156 3.36 -13.12 24.41
CA THR A 156 4.71 -13.32 23.87
C THR A 156 4.62 -13.49 22.36
N VAL A 157 5.40 -12.71 21.62
CA VAL A 157 5.54 -12.79 20.17
C VAL A 157 6.84 -13.44 19.77
N ILE A 158 6.83 -14.22 18.69
CA ILE A 158 8.00 -14.92 18.16
C ILE A 158 8.21 -14.45 16.72
N ALA A 159 9.22 -13.63 16.49
CA ALA A 159 9.52 -13.03 15.18
C ALA A 159 10.53 -13.86 14.35
N ALA A 160 10.90 -15.06 14.80
CA ALA A 160 11.99 -15.84 14.19
C ALA A 160 11.66 -16.38 12.78
N GLN A 161 10.39 -16.65 12.47
CA GLN A 161 9.97 -17.25 11.18
C GLN A 161 9.12 -16.28 10.36
N GLN A 162 8.23 -15.55 11.00
CA GLN A 162 7.35 -14.57 10.37
C GLN A 162 7.12 -13.45 11.36
N ALA A 163 7.15 -12.19 10.90
CA ALA A 163 6.83 -11.06 11.74
C ALA A 163 5.36 -11.15 12.21
N PRO A 164 5.10 -11.36 13.51
CA PRO A 164 3.74 -11.45 14.02
C PRO A 164 3.09 -10.07 13.94
N ASN A 165 1.86 -10.02 13.43
CA ASN A 165 1.08 -8.78 13.40
C ASN A 165 0.66 -8.39 14.82
N ILE A 166 0.95 -7.16 15.22
CA ILE A 166 0.54 -6.59 16.51
C ILE A 166 -0.79 -5.85 16.35
N LEU A 167 -0.88 -4.97 15.37
CA LEU A 167 -2.07 -4.19 15.08
C LEU A 167 -2.08 -3.74 13.61
N THR A 168 -3.23 -3.31 13.12
CA THR A 168 -3.40 -2.79 11.78
C THR A 168 -3.78 -1.31 11.84
N LEU A 169 -3.07 -0.49 11.06
CA LEU A 169 -3.36 0.93 10.84
C LEU A 169 -3.99 1.14 9.48
N ALA A 170 -5.01 1.99 9.42
CA ALA A 170 -5.63 2.38 8.16
C ALA A 170 -5.80 3.90 8.07
N ASP A 171 -5.61 4.45 6.89
CA ASP A 171 -5.90 5.86 6.59
C ASP A 171 -7.38 5.97 6.19
N MET A 172 -8.19 6.43 7.13
CA MET A 172 -9.64 6.57 6.96
C MET A 172 -10.05 7.90 6.32
N SER A 173 -9.12 8.77 5.96
CA SER A 173 -9.42 10.09 5.36
C SER A 173 -9.96 9.98 3.93
N THR A 174 -9.55 8.93 3.22
CA THR A 174 -9.98 8.61 1.87
C THR A 174 -10.29 7.13 1.79
N MET A 175 -11.51 6.82 1.37
CA MET A 175 -11.94 5.44 1.19
C MET A 175 -11.71 4.98 -0.25
N LEU A 176 -11.30 3.74 -0.41
CA LEU A 176 -11.18 3.05 -1.68
C LEU A 176 -12.41 2.16 -1.85
N VAL A 177 -13.25 2.48 -2.82
CA VAL A 177 -14.38 1.64 -3.19
C VAL A 177 -13.91 0.60 -4.20
N LYS A 178 -14.16 -0.67 -3.91
CA LYS A 178 -13.86 -1.82 -4.75
C LYS A 178 -15.18 -2.42 -5.25
N ALA A 179 -15.59 -2.04 -6.46
CA ALA A 179 -16.82 -2.53 -7.08
C ALA A 179 -16.55 -3.84 -7.84
N GLN A 180 -17.30 -4.89 -7.53
CA GLN A 180 -17.24 -6.19 -8.22
C GLN A 180 -18.11 -6.11 -9.47
N VAL A 181 -17.47 -5.98 -10.62
CA VAL A 181 -18.13 -5.88 -11.93
C VAL A 181 -18.02 -7.20 -12.66
N SER A 182 -19.13 -7.62 -13.30
CA SER A 182 -19.16 -8.87 -14.08
C SER A 182 -18.21 -8.81 -15.29
N GLU A 183 -17.74 -9.95 -15.76
CA GLU A 183 -16.94 -10.07 -16.97
C GLU A 183 -17.64 -9.47 -18.20
N ALA A 184 -18.99 -9.58 -18.27
CA ALA A 184 -19.76 -9.05 -19.38
C ALA A 184 -19.77 -7.51 -19.42
N ASP A 185 -19.71 -6.86 -18.26
CA ASP A 185 -19.82 -5.40 -18.14
C ASP A 185 -18.45 -4.71 -18.16
N VAL A 186 -17.40 -5.39 -17.68
CA VAL A 186 -16.06 -4.79 -17.50
C VAL A 186 -15.47 -4.27 -18.81
N ILE A 187 -15.79 -4.90 -19.95
CA ILE A 187 -15.32 -4.50 -21.28
C ILE A 187 -15.77 -3.09 -21.68
N HIS A 188 -16.85 -2.61 -21.09
CA HIS A 188 -17.44 -1.29 -21.34
C HIS A 188 -16.93 -0.20 -20.39
N LEU A 189 -16.14 -0.58 -19.38
CA LEU A 189 -15.61 0.35 -18.40
C LEU A 189 -14.28 0.94 -18.86
N LYS A 190 -14.09 2.22 -18.54
CA LYS A 190 -12.84 2.95 -18.80
C LYS A 190 -12.51 3.85 -17.61
N PRO A 191 -11.24 4.00 -17.26
CA PRO A 191 -10.81 5.00 -16.30
C PRO A 191 -11.34 6.39 -16.67
N GLY A 192 -11.70 7.19 -15.66
CA GLY A 192 -12.27 8.52 -15.85
C GLY A 192 -13.79 8.57 -15.94
N GLN A 193 -14.49 7.44 -15.99
CA GLN A 193 -15.94 7.40 -15.91
C GLN A 193 -16.44 7.84 -14.54
N LYS A 194 -17.56 8.56 -14.51
CA LYS A 194 -18.22 8.93 -13.25
C LYS A 194 -18.87 7.70 -12.63
N ALA A 195 -18.66 7.57 -11.33
CA ALA A 195 -19.30 6.56 -10.52
C ALA A 195 -19.89 7.21 -9.27
N TRP A 196 -20.93 6.62 -8.74
CA TRP A 196 -21.49 6.98 -7.45
C TRP A 196 -21.95 5.71 -6.75
N PHE A 197 -22.00 5.77 -5.45
CA PHE A 197 -22.52 4.65 -4.66
C PHE A 197 -23.36 5.13 -3.49
N THR A 198 -24.14 4.23 -2.96
CA THR A 198 -24.82 4.35 -1.68
C THR A 198 -24.38 3.22 -0.78
N VAL A 199 -24.35 3.44 0.51
CA VAL A 199 -24.10 2.39 1.50
C VAL A 199 -25.42 1.79 1.98
N LEU A 200 -25.40 0.53 2.37
CA LEU A 200 -26.62 -0.20 2.76
C LEU A 200 -27.33 0.47 3.97
N GLY A 201 -26.57 1.10 4.86
CA GLY A 201 -27.09 1.80 6.04
C GLY A 201 -27.69 3.18 5.73
N ASP A 202 -27.36 3.78 4.57
CA ASP A 202 -27.89 5.08 4.12
C ASP A 202 -28.06 5.08 2.59
N PRO A 203 -29.19 4.55 2.10
CA PRO A 203 -29.46 4.47 0.66
C PRO A 203 -29.84 5.82 0.04
N GLN A 204 -30.07 6.86 0.84
CA GLN A 204 -30.46 8.19 0.36
C GLN A 204 -29.23 9.05 0.02
N THR A 205 -28.12 8.87 0.74
CA THR A 205 -26.91 9.65 0.51
C THR A 205 -26.06 9.04 -0.61
N ARG A 206 -25.80 9.83 -1.65
CA ARG A 206 -24.95 9.45 -2.77
C ARG A 206 -23.54 9.99 -2.58
N TYR A 207 -22.58 9.11 -2.66
CA TYR A 207 -21.16 9.43 -2.66
C TYR A 207 -20.63 9.35 -4.07
N GLU A 208 -20.12 10.45 -4.59
CA GLU A 208 -19.62 10.55 -5.95
C GLU A 208 -18.11 10.30 -6.01
N GLY A 209 -17.67 9.65 -7.09
CA GLY A 209 -16.27 9.39 -7.38
C GLY A 209 -16.04 9.26 -8.88
N VAL A 210 -14.78 9.09 -9.24
CA VAL A 210 -14.36 8.86 -10.63
C VAL A 210 -13.58 7.56 -10.68
N LEU A 211 -13.97 6.68 -11.60
CA LEU A 211 -13.29 5.40 -11.82
C LEU A 211 -11.81 5.63 -12.09
N LYS A 212 -10.96 5.15 -11.18
CA LYS A 212 -9.51 5.32 -11.25
C LYS A 212 -8.89 4.26 -12.16
N ASP A 213 -9.22 3.02 -11.87
CA ASP A 213 -8.71 1.87 -12.60
C ASP A 213 -9.62 0.64 -12.46
N ILE A 214 -9.30 -0.36 -13.24
CA ILE A 214 -9.91 -1.69 -13.19
C ILE A 214 -8.76 -2.66 -12.99
N LEU A 215 -8.84 -3.51 -11.95
CA LEU A 215 -7.79 -4.50 -11.71
C LEU A 215 -7.75 -5.53 -12.85
N PRO A 216 -6.58 -5.82 -13.42
CA PRO A 216 -6.47 -6.78 -14.52
C PRO A 216 -6.66 -8.23 -14.06
N THR A 217 -6.52 -8.50 -12.75
CA THR A 217 -6.68 -9.84 -12.19
C THR A 217 -8.12 -10.02 -11.71
N PRO A 218 -8.84 -11.01 -12.25
CA PRO A 218 -10.19 -11.31 -11.80
C PRO A 218 -10.19 -12.01 -10.45
N GLU A 219 -11.30 -11.91 -9.74
CA GLU A 219 -11.64 -12.76 -8.60
C GLU A 219 -12.75 -13.72 -8.99
N LYS A 220 -12.57 -14.98 -8.63
CA LYS A 220 -13.57 -16.01 -8.87
C LYS A 220 -14.39 -16.24 -7.60
N VAL A 221 -15.67 -15.90 -7.68
CA VAL A 221 -16.63 -16.09 -6.58
C VAL A 221 -17.75 -17.01 -7.05
N ASN A 222 -17.92 -18.18 -6.43
CA ASN A 222 -18.95 -19.15 -6.76
C ASN A 222 -19.04 -19.45 -8.28
N ASP A 223 -17.89 -19.73 -8.91
CA ASP A 223 -17.73 -19.98 -10.35
C ASP A 223 -18.04 -18.80 -11.30
N ALA A 224 -18.45 -17.64 -10.80
CA ALA A 224 -18.57 -16.43 -11.57
C ALA A 224 -17.26 -15.61 -11.50
N ILE A 225 -16.92 -14.96 -12.62
CA ILE A 225 -15.73 -14.14 -12.75
C ILE A 225 -16.10 -12.68 -12.58
N PHE A 226 -15.43 -12.01 -11.64
CA PHE A 226 -15.61 -10.59 -11.38
C PHE A 226 -14.27 -9.85 -11.50
N TYR A 227 -14.34 -8.59 -11.91
CA TYR A 227 -13.22 -7.66 -11.93
C TYR A 227 -13.49 -6.52 -10.96
N TYR A 228 -12.44 -6.05 -10.27
CA TYR A 228 -12.58 -4.92 -9.38
C TYR A 228 -12.39 -3.60 -10.13
N ALA A 229 -13.44 -2.81 -10.18
CA ALA A 229 -13.39 -1.41 -10.58
C ALA A 229 -13.21 -0.55 -9.32
N ARG A 230 -12.16 0.29 -9.29
CA ARG A 230 -11.77 1.04 -8.10
C ARG A 230 -11.92 2.53 -8.29
N PHE A 231 -12.38 3.21 -7.25
CA PHE A 231 -12.41 4.67 -7.19
C PHE A 231 -12.27 5.15 -5.75
N GLU A 232 -11.74 6.36 -5.60
CA GLU A 232 -11.46 6.98 -4.31
C GLU A 232 -12.54 7.98 -3.95
N VAL A 233 -12.92 8.01 -2.67
CA VAL A 233 -13.92 8.93 -2.15
C VAL A 233 -13.43 9.55 -0.85
N PRO A 234 -13.40 10.90 -0.73
CA PRO A 234 -13.03 11.56 0.51
C PRO A 234 -14.02 11.22 1.64
N ASN A 235 -13.49 11.01 2.84
CA ASN A 235 -14.26 10.70 4.05
C ASN A 235 -13.97 11.70 5.18
N PRO A 236 -14.20 13.01 5.00
CA PRO A 236 -13.81 14.04 5.97
C PRO A 236 -14.57 13.93 7.30
N GLN A 237 -15.77 13.41 7.29
CA GLN A 237 -16.62 13.25 8.48
C GLN A 237 -16.40 11.91 9.20
N GLY A 238 -15.64 10.96 8.59
CA GLY A 238 -15.40 9.63 9.16
C GLY A 238 -16.65 8.74 9.23
N VAL A 239 -17.68 9.03 8.43
CA VAL A 239 -18.94 8.24 8.42
C VAL A 239 -18.74 6.90 7.73
N LEU A 240 -17.95 6.88 6.65
CA LEU A 240 -17.63 5.67 5.92
C LEU A 240 -16.61 4.84 6.70
N ARG A 241 -16.86 3.54 6.81
CA ARG A 241 -16.01 2.59 7.54
C ARG A 241 -15.55 1.47 6.63
N LEU A 242 -14.52 0.76 7.07
CA LEU A 242 -14.01 -0.43 6.38
C LEU A 242 -15.10 -1.49 6.26
N ASP A 243 -15.05 -2.25 5.19
CA ASP A 243 -15.92 -3.38 4.87
C ASP A 243 -17.42 -3.05 4.77
N MET A 244 -17.80 -1.75 4.74
CA MET A 244 -19.17 -1.38 4.41
C MET A 244 -19.50 -1.82 2.99
N THR A 245 -20.68 -2.43 2.83
CA THR A 245 -21.21 -2.81 1.53
C THR A 245 -21.78 -1.59 0.81
N ALA A 246 -21.37 -1.42 -0.44
CA ALA A 246 -21.81 -0.33 -1.33
C ALA A 246 -22.56 -0.88 -2.53
N GLN A 247 -23.64 -0.20 -2.91
CA GLN A 247 -24.26 -0.33 -4.21
C GLN A 247 -23.69 0.71 -5.15
N VAL A 248 -22.91 0.24 -6.12
CA VAL A 248 -22.13 1.10 -7.01
C VAL A 248 -22.78 1.20 -8.37
N HIS A 249 -22.90 2.42 -8.85
CA HIS A 249 -23.39 2.73 -10.20
C HIS A 249 -22.26 3.41 -10.98
N ILE A 250 -21.81 2.76 -12.05
CA ILE A 250 -20.79 3.31 -12.95
C ILE A 250 -21.49 3.79 -14.22
N GLN A 251 -21.31 5.06 -14.53
CA GLN A 251 -21.93 5.66 -15.70
C GLN A 251 -21.14 5.28 -16.95
N LEU A 252 -21.72 4.46 -17.80
CA LEU A 252 -21.18 4.26 -19.13
C LEU A 252 -21.22 5.59 -19.89
N THR A 253 -20.26 5.81 -20.76
CA THR A 253 -20.19 7.01 -21.59
C THR A 253 -21.43 7.04 -22.49
N GLY A 254 -22.47 7.71 -22.03
CA GLY A 254 -23.70 7.93 -22.81
C GLY A 254 -23.52 9.11 -23.74
N VAL A 255 -24.06 9.03 -24.91
CA VAL A 255 -24.17 10.16 -25.83
C VAL A 255 -25.25 11.11 -25.25
N LYS A 256 -24.86 12.37 -24.96
CA LYS A 256 -25.78 13.39 -24.47
C LYS A 256 -26.37 14.17 -25.66
N ASN A 257 -27.58 14.64 -25.51
CA ASN A 257 -28.27 15.44 -26.54
C ASN A 257 -28.38 14.74 -27.89
N VAL A 258 -28.85 13.49 -27.86
CA VAL A 258 -29.11 12.70 -29.06
C VAL A 258 -30.58 12.39 -29.17
N LEU A 259 -31.06 12.32 -30.42
CA LEU A 259 -32.42 11.93 -30.72
C LEU A 259 -32.59 10.44 -30.38
N THR A 260 -33.60 10.11 -29.58
CA THR A 260 -33.92 8.73 -29.23
C THR A 260 -35.37 8.38 -29.63
N VAL A 261 -35.59 7.12 -29.96
CA VAL A 261 -36.94 6.57 -30.15
C VAL A 261 -37.04 5.27 -29.34
N PRO A 262 -38.25 4.93 -28.83
CA PRO A 262 -38.48 3.65 -28.18
C PRO A 262 -38.13 2.48 -29.10
N LEU A 263 -37.57 1.40 -28.55
CA LEU A 263 -37.26 0.17 -29.30
C LEU A 263 -38.50 -0.39 -30.03
N SER A 264 -39.70 -0.20 -29.44
CA SER A 264 -40.98 -0.62 -30.03
C SER A 264 -41.36 0.14 -31.30
N ALA A 265 -40.70 1.28 -31.60
CA ALA A 265 -40.89 2.03 -32.82
C ALA A 265 -40.09 1.50 -34.02
N LEU A 266 -39.12 0.62 -33.76
CA LEU A 266 -38.28 0.02 -34.79
C LEU A 266 -39.09 -1.09 -35.51
N GLY A 267 -39.21 -0.97 -36.81
CA GLY A 267 -39.77 -2.00 -37.69
C GLY A 267 -38.73 -2.97 -38.21
N GLU A 268 -38.87 -3.40 -39.46
CA GLU A 268 -37.96 -4.35 -40.06
C GLU A 268 -36.54 -3.81 -40.23
N SER A 269 -35.56 -4.69 -39.99
CA SER A 269 -34.15 -4.36 -40.24
C SER A 269 -33.88 -4.28 -41.75
N ALA A 270 -33.25 -3.19 -42.17
CA ALA A 270 -32.84 -2.98 -43.57
C ALA A 270 -31.30 -3.23 -43.75
N GLY A 271 -30.63 -3.90 -42.77
CA GLY A 271 -29.19 -4.20 -42.79
C GLY A 271 -28.37 -3.13 -42.10
N ASP A 272 -27.11 -3.46 -41.74
CA ASP A 272 -26.08 -2.58 -41.14
C ASP A 272 -26.59 -1.37 -40.31
N ASN A 273 -27.19 -1.66 -39.15
CA ASN A 273 -27.76 -0.64 -38.25
C ASN A 273 -28.86 0.27 -38.88
N ARG A 274 -29.54 -0.18 -39.96
CA ARG A 274 -30.64 0.52 -40.57
C ARG A 274 -31.96 -0.19 -40.26
N TYR A 275 -32.94 0.60 -39.87
CA TYR A 275 -34.27 0.11 -39.53
C TYR A 275 -35.33 0.99 -40.18
N LYS A 276 -36.48 0.41 -40.49
CA LYS A 276 -37.65 1.16 -40.93
C LYS A 276 -38.43 1.65 -39.72
N VAL A 277 -38.78 2.91 -39.69
CA VAL A 277 -39.64 3.53 -38.67
C VAL A 277 -40.85 4.16 -39.33
N LYS A 278 -42.02 3.97 -38.77
CA LYS A 278 -43.23 4.61 -39.24
C LYS A 278 -43.39 5.98 -38.57
N VAL A 279 -43.31 7.05 -39.37
CA VAL A 279 -43.46 8.44 -38.94
C VAL A 279 -44.83 8.92 -39.26
N LEU A 280 -45.56 9.50 -38.29
CA LEU A 280 -46.87 10.10 -38.47
C LEU A 280 -46.69 11.57 -38.87
N ARG A 281 -47.19 11.96 -40.06
CA ARG A 281 -47.18 13.35 -40.52
C ARG A 281 -48.52 13.69 -41.16
N ASN A 282 -49.17 14.71 -40.62
CA ASN A 282 -50.52 15.18 -41.11
C ASN A 282 -51.59 14.08 -41.15
N GLY A 283 -51.55 13.10 -40.20
CA GLY A 283 -52.53 12.00 -40.17
C GLY A 283 -52.17 10.82 -41.08
N GLU A 284 -51.15 10.89 -41.90
CA GLU A 284 -50.68 9.80 -42.75
C GLU A 284 -49.37 9.17 -42.14
N THR A 285 -49.29 7.85 -42.10
CA THR A 285 -48.13 7.10 -41.69
C THR A 285 -47.24 6.83 -42.91
N ARG A 286 -45.99 7.25 -42.84
CA ARG A 286 -44.99 6.98 -43.88
C ARG A 286 -43.80 6.20 -43.29
N GLU A 287 -43.37 5.17 -44.01
CA GLU A 287 -42.16 4.46 -43.67
C GLU A 287 -40.94 5.29 -44.07
N ARG A 288 -40.00 5.38 -43.13
CA ARG A 288 -38.72 6.05 -43.35
C ARG A 288 -37.61 5.16 -42.82
N GLU A 289 -36.49 5.08 -43.54
CA GLU A 289 -35.29 4.39 -43.12
C GLU A 289 -34.48 5.29 -42.19
N VAL A 290 -34.10 4.74 -41.03
CA VAL A 290 -33.30 5.41 -40.02
C VAL A 290 -32.03 4.64 -39.77
N VAL A 291 -30.94 5.35 -39.47
CA VAL A 291 -29.67 4.76 -39.02
C VAL A 291 -29.63 4.87 -37.52
N ILE A 292 -29.53 3.72 -36.84
CA ILE A 292 -29.46 3.67 -35.38
C ILE A 292 -28.02 3.61 -34.87
N GLY A 293 -27.81 4.11 -33.65
CA GLY A 293 -26.56 4.07 -32.93
C GLY A 293 -26.64 3.21 -31.67
N ALA A 294 -26.18 3.76 -30.54
CA ALA A 294 -26.26 3.10 -29.24
C ALA A 294 -27.72 2.84 -28.84
N ARG A 295 -27.97 1.71 -28.17
CA ARG A 295 -29.30 1.33 -27.66
C ARG A 295 -29.22 0.91 -26.21
N ASN A 296 -30.29 1.08 -25.49
CA ASN A 296 -30.49 0.50 -24.15
C ASN A 296 -31.72 -0.43 -24.19
N ASP A 297 -32.23 -0.85 -23.03
CA ASP A 297 -33.34 -1.79 -22.92
C ASP A 297 -34.70 -1.19 -23.37
N THR A 298 -34.83 0.14 -23.47
CA THR A 298 -36.07 0.84 -23.77
C THR A 298 -35.96 1.69 -25.02
N ASP A 299 -34.81 2.32 -25.26
CA ASP A 299 -34.63 3.35 -26.29
C ASP A 299 -33.43 3.07 -27.18
N VAL A 300 -33.47 3.59 -28.40
CA VAL A 300 -32.36 3.55 -29.34
C VAL A 300 -32.05 4.96 -29.85
N VAL A 301 -30.78 5.26 -29.97
CA VAL A 301 -30.30 6.52 -30.55
C VAL A 301 -30.49 6.49 -32.06
N VAL A 302 -31.13 7.53 -32.61
CA VAL A 302 -31.19 7.73 -34.04
C VAL A 302 -30.10 8.70 -34.46
N VAL A 303 -29.21 8.21 -35.33
CA VAL A 303 -28.08 9.00 -35.84
C VAL A 303 -28.45 9.81 -37.06
N LYS A 304 -29.33 9.25 -37.91
CA LYS A 304 -29.85 9.89 -39.13
C LYS A 304 -31.24 9.36 -39.45
N GLY A 305 -32.06 10.22 -40.07
CA GLY A 305 -33.36 9.82 -40.66
C GLY A 305 -34.60 10.35 -39.95
N LEU A 306 -34.44 10.94 -38.74
CA LEU A 306 -35.51 11.64 -38.01
C LEU A 306 -35.09 13.02 -37.58
N GLU A 307 -36.04 13.90 -37.37
CA GLU A 307 -35.86 15.23 -36.80
C GLU A 307 -36.53 15.31 -35.41
N GLU A 308 -36.04 16.23 -34.56
CA GLU A 308 -36.61 16.43 -33.23
C GLU A 308 -38.06 16.90 -33.33
N GLY A 309 -38.95 16.24 -32.58
CA GLY A 309 -40.39 16.54 -32.58
C GLY A 309 -41.23 15.76 -33.59
N GLU A 310 -40.63 14.89 -34.41
CA GLU A 310 -41.41 13.99 -35.28
C GLU A 310 -42.07 12.87 -34.46
N GLU A 311 -43.34 12.58 -34.70
CA GLU A 311 -44.08 11.52 -34.03
C GLU A 311 -43.84 10.18 -34.71
N VAL A 312 -43.45 9.16 -33.91
CA VAL A 312 -43.20 7.79 -34.38
C VAL A 312 -44.26 6.83 -33.84
N VAL A 313 -44.69 5.89 -34.66
CA VAL A 313 -45.69 4.90 -34.28
C VAL A 313 -45.03 3.76 -33.55
N THR A 314 -45.44 3.51 -32.30
CA THR A 314 -44.86 2.45 -31.43
C THR A 314 -45.65 1.15 -31.43
N SER A 315 -46.94 1.20 -31.77
CA SER A 315 -47.82 0.03 -31.94
C SER A 315 -49.00 0.35 -32.87
N GLU A 316 -49.31 -0.57 -33.75
CA GLU A 316 -50.60 -0.52 -34.48
C GLU A 316 -51.63 -1.29 -33.66
N THR A 317 -52.62 -0.60 -33.11
CA THR A 317 -53.84 -1.25 -32.64
C THR A 317 -54.65 -1.60 -33.90
N LEU A 318 -54.77 -2.88 -34.25
CA LEU A 318 -55.68 -3.34 -35.32
C LEU A 318 -57.11 -2.94 -34.92
N PRO A 319 -57.81 -2.14 -35.72
CA PRO A 319 -59.22 -1.87 -35.48
C PRO A 319 -60.01 -3.14 -35.87
N GLY A 320 -60.50 -3.85 -34.86
CA GLY A 320 -61.46 -4.92 -35.17
C GLY A 320 -61.30 -6.20 -34.37
N ALA A 321 -61.72 -6.18 -33.09
CA ALA A 321 -62.33 -7.34 -32.47
C ALA A 321 -63.35 -6.86 -31.42
N ALA A 322 -64.38 -6.22 -31.89
CA ALA A 322 -65.62 -6.15 -31.14
C ALA A 322 -66.45 -7.36 -31.58
N GLN A 323 -66.49 -8.41 -30.76
CA GLN A 323 -67.61 -9.33 -30.57
C GLN A 323 -67.58 -9.88 -29.18
#